data_aefa344eb185fae1f95d8aeb99f3eacf
#
_entry.id   aefa344eb185fae1f95d8aeb99f3eacf
#
_cell.length_a   1.000
_cell.length_b   1.000
_cell.length_c   1.000
_cell.angle_alpha   90.00
_cell.angle_beta   90.00
_cell.angle_gamma   90.00
#
_symmetry.space_group_name_H-M   'P 1'
#
loop_
_entity.id
_entity.type
_entity.pdbx_description
1 polymer ?
#
loop_
_entity_poly.entity_id
_entity_poly.type
_entity_poly.pdbx_seq_one_letter_code
_entity_poly.pdbx_strand_id
1 'polypeptide(L)'
;MIKEKKSLKGKIPSRRKFFKAAAATGAAATAAVAMPNIAFGAPQTLKMQAAWPSGANIFFEMAGDYCKMVSDMSGGSLKIDLQPVGAVVKTSEIGQAVSSGAVDMGHWVTAYWYGKNPAASLFGTGPSYGMSSQEVMGWMEYGGGRKLYEETIAKVGYDYTGVFHMPMPAQPFGWFKKNVTKVSDVKGMKYRTVGLATNVLTAMGMVVRQLPGG
;
A
#
# COMPACT_ATOMS: atom_id res chain seq x y z
N MET A 1 -36.50 66.57 35.37
CA MET A 1 -35.39 66.98 34.48
C MET A 1 -34.99 65.79 33.62
N ILE A 2 -35.50 65.79 32.39
CA ILE A 2 -35.26 64.68 31.41
C ILE A 2 -34.25 65.23 30.43
N LYS A 3 -33.05 64.55 30.29
CA LYS A 3 -32.03 64.93 29.32
C LYS A 3 -32.26 64.15 28.03
N GLU A 4 -32.50 64.91 26.95
CA GLU A 4 -32.60 64.37 25.55
C GLU A 4 -31.32 63.69 25.09
N LYS A 5 -31.49 62.49 24.52
CA LYS A 5 -30.46 61.80 23.80
C LYS A 5 -30.41 62.29 22.33
N LYS A 6 -29.33 62.99 21.96
CA LYS A 6 -29.02 63.32 20.56
C LYS A 6 -28.71 62.03 19.72
N SER A 7 -29.56 61.79 18.72
CA SER A 7 -29.36 60.73 17.71
C SER A 7 -28.28 61.16 16.72
N LEU A 8 -27.16 60.42 16.64
CA LEU A 8 -26.15 60.55 15.60
C LEU A 8 -26.57 59.70 14.39
N LYS A 9 -27.23 60.32 13.39
CA LYS A 9 -27.44 59.71 12.09
C LYS A 9 -26.15 59.79 11.27
N GLY A 10 -25.37 58.74 11.24
CA GLY A 10 -24.25 58.55 10.32
C GLY A 10 -24.77 58.41 8.91
N LYS A 11 -24.40 59.32 7.98
CA LYS A 11 -24.72 59.21 6.55
C LYS A 11 -23.94 58.01 5.94
N ILE A 12 -24.64 56.98 5.51
CA ILE A 12 -24.09 55.89 4.72
C ILE A 12 -23.60 56.44 3.38
N PRO A 13 -22.33 56.32 3.02
CA PRO A 13 -21.87 56.83 1.71
C PRO A 13 -22.47 55.97 0.59
N SER A 14 -22.98 56.64 -0.46
CA SER A 14 -23.59 55.94 -1.61
C SER A 14 -22.56 55.08 -2.34
N ARG A 15 -23.01 53.95 -2.88
CA ARG A 15 -22.15 53.00 -3.67
C ARG A 15 -21.33 53.73 -4.77
N ARG A 16 -21.87 54.77 -5.39
CA ARG A 16 -21.19 55.57 -6.39
C ARG A 16 -19.98 56.36 -5.86
N LYS A 17 -19.98 56.81 -4.59
CA LYS A 17 -18.83 57.47 -3.97
C LYS A 17 -17.73 56.49 -3.61
N PHE A 18 -18.06 55.25 -3.25
CA PHE A 18 -17.10 54.18 -2.99
C PHE A 18 -16.31 53.83 -4.25
N PHE A 19 -16.99 53.66 -5.40
CA PHE A 19 -16.27 53.32 -6.66
C PHE A 19 -15.45 54.49 -7.21
N LYS A 20 -15.83 55.76 -6.97
CA LYS A 20 -15.00 56.90 -7.36
C LYS A 20 -13.74 57.09 -6.49
N ALA A 21 -13.80 56.70 -5.23
CA ALA A 21 -12.63 56.72 -4.36
C ALA A 21 -11.64 55.60 -4.71
N ALA A 22 -12.15 54.44 -5.15
CA ALA A 22 -11.31 53.33 -5.60
C ALA A 22 -10.59 53.59 -6.95
N ALA A 23 -11.13 54.51 -7.80
CA ALA A 23 -10.51 54.85 -9.08
C ALA A 23 -9.48 55.97 -9.03
N ALA A 24 -9.36 56.69 -7.91
CA ALA A 24 -8.46 57.83 -7.74
C ALA A 24 -7.10 57.49 -7.09
N THR A 25 -6.91 56.26 -6.61
CA THR A 25 -5.61 55.72 -6.15
C THR A 25 -5.05 54.76 -7.19
N GLY A 26 -4.66 55.31 -8.34
CA GLY A 26 -3.86 54.63 -9.32
C GLY A 26 -2.42 54.46 -8.85
N ALA A 27 -2.21 53.59 -7.93
CA ALA A 27 -0.92 52.96 -7.68
C ALA A 27 -1.15 51.46 -7.69
N ALA A 28 -0.46 50.79 -8.62
CA ALA A 28 -0.48 49.36 -8.81
C ALA A 28 -0.06 48.61 -7.50
N ALA A 29 -1.00 48.45 -6.61
CA ALA A 29 -0.93 47.37 -5.64
C ALA A 29 -1.54 46.15 -6.37
N THR A 30 -0.69 45.38 -7.04
CA THR A 30 -0.99 43.98 -7.26
C THR A 30 -1.34 43.40 -5.87
N ALA A 31 -2.64 43.32 -5.60
CA ALA A 31 -3.12 42.48 -4.52
C ALA A 31 -2.68 41.07 -4.90
N ALA A 32 -1.49 40.69 -4.49
CA ALA A 32 -1.17 39.28 -4.32
C ALA A 32 -2.28 38.76 -3.41
N VAL A 33 -3.24 38.06 -3.99
CA VAL A 33 -4.16 37.22 -3.23
C VAL A 33 -3.20 36.32 -2.46
N ALA A 34 -2.99 36.65 -1.20
CA ALA A 34 -2.32 35.76 -0.28
C ALA A 34 -3.23 34.54 -0.21
N MET A 35 -2.97 33.58 -1.10
CA MET A 35 -3.50 32.25 -0.90
C MET A 35 -3.05 31.88 0.49
N PRO A 36 -3.97 31.44 1.38
CA PRO A 36 -3.57 30.97 2.68
C PRO A 36 -2.48 29.93 2.42
N ASN A 37 -1.24 30.24 2.80
CA ASN A 37 -0.21 29.24 2.87
C ASN A 37 -0.74 28.22 3.88
N ILE A 38 -1.32 27.14 3.38
CA ILE A 38 -1.56 25.98 4.19
C ILE A 38 -0.16 25.56 4.59
N ALA A 39 0.24 25.90 5.81
CA ALA A 39 1.48 25.43 6.39
C ALA A 39 1.35 23.90 6.48
N PHE A 40 1.78 23.22 5.43
CA PHE A 40 2.01 21.79 5.52
C PHE A 40 3.06 21.62 6.60
N GLY A 41 2.72 20.87 7.65
CA GLY A 41 3.70 20.48 8.68
C GLY A 41 4.92 19.86 7.98
N ALA A 42 6.05 19.73 8.69
CA ALA A 42 7.24 19.08 8.13
C ALA A 42 6.84 17.76 7.47
N PRO A 43 7.39 17.43 6.28
CA PRO A 43 7.04 16.20 5.58
C PRO A 43 7.23 14.99 6.48
N GLN A 44 6.19 14.17 6.60
CA GLN A 44 6.27 12.91 7.33
C GLN A 44 6.88 11.86 6.40
N THR A 45 7.89 11.14 6.89
CA THR A 45 8.49 10.02 6.15
C THR A 45 8.18 8.72 6.88
N LEU A 46 7.53 7.78 6.17
CA LEU A 46 7.26 6.42 6.62
C LEU A 46 8.32 5.48 6.02
N LYS A 47 8.81 4.55 6.80
CA LYS A 47 9.73 3.50 6.34
C LYS A 47 8.97 2.27 5.91
N MET A 48 9.13 1.85 4.65
CA MET A 48 8.55 0.62 4.10
C MET A 48 9.66 -0.35 3.73
N GLN A 49 9.56 -1.60 4.15
CA GLN A 49 10.43 -2.65 3.63
C GLN A 49 9.68 -3.57 2.67
N ALA A 50 10.25 -3.76 1.46
CA ALA A 50 9.79 -4.74 0.50
C ALA A 50 10.44 -6.11 0.71
N ALA A 51 9.73 -7.16 0.28
CA ALA A 51 10.26 -8.53 0.22
C ALA A 51 11.07 -8.81 -1.07
N TRP A 52 11.34 -7.78 -1.86
CA TRP A 52 11.92 -7.84 -3.20
C TRP A 52 13.26 -7.12 -3.25
N PRO A 53 14.22 -7.58 -4.09
CA PRO A 53 15.46 -6.85 -4.30
C PRO A 53 15.22 -5.56 -5.07
N SER A 54 16.06 -4.55 -4.83
CA SER A 54 16.13 -3.36 -5.67
C SER A 54 16.72 -3.72 -7.04
N GLY A 55 16.45 -2.88 -8.04
CA GLY A 55 16.88 -3.10 -9.42
C GLY A 55 15.74 -3.65 -10.28
N ALA A 56 16.03 -4.37 -11.34
CA ALA A 56 15.06 -4.86 -12.32
C ALA A 56 14.13 -5.95 -11.74
N ASN A 57 13.32 -5.58 -10.76
CA ASN A 57 12.32 -6.43 -10.13
C ASN A 57 10.97 -5.73 -10.15
N ILE A 58 10.02 -6.26 -10.91
CA ILE A 58 8.71 -5.65 -11.14
C ILE A 58 7.95 -5.35 -9.84
N PHE A 59 8.07 -6.19 -8.81
CA PHE A 59 7.37 -5.96 -7.54
C PHE A 59 7.97 -4.80 -6.76
N PHE A 60 9.29 -4.62 -6.83
CA PHE A 60 9.96 -3.48 -6.21
C PHE A 60 9.66 -2.18 -6.96
N GLU A 61 9.66 -2.22 -8.29
CA GLU A 61 9.30 -1.08 -9.14
C GLU A 61 7.86 -0.61 -8.88
N MET A 62 6.90 -1.54 -8.85
CA MET A 62 5.49 -1.21 -8.54
C MET A 62 5.31 -0.68 -7.11
N ALA A 63 6.09 -1.15 -6.14
CA ALA A 63 6.10 -0.54 -4.80
C ALA A 63 6.66 0.88 -4.84
N GLY A 64 7.67 1.13 -5.66
CA GLY A 64 8.22 2.47 -5.90
C GLY A 64 7.21 3.42 -6.54
N ASP A 65 6.45 2.95 -7.52
CA ASP A 65 5.37 3.72 -8.16
C ASP A 65 4.29 4.09 -7.14
N TYR A 66 3.91 3.17 -6.27
CA TYR A 66 3.00 3.44 -5.16
C TYR A 66 3.56 4.54 -4.24
N CYS A 67 4.82 4.45 -3.83
CA CYS A 67 5.47 5.45 -2.98
C CYS A 67 5.48 6.84 -3.63
N LYS A 68 5.77 6.87 -4.94
CA LYS A 68 5.73 8.11 -5.73
C LYS A 68 4.32 8.69 -5.79
N MET A 69 3.32 7.86 -6.07
CA MET A 69 1.92 8.29 -6.15
C MET A 69 1.44 8.89 -4.82
N VAL A 70 1.77 8.27 -3.68
CA VAL A 70 1.45 8.81 -2.35
C VAL A 70 2.10 10.19 -2.14
N SER A 71 3.36 10.34 -2.53
CA SER A 71 4.05 11.63 -2.44
C SER A 71 3.40 12.70 -3.31
N ASP A 72 3.08 12.38 -4.55
CA ASP A 72 2.44 13.30 -5.51
C ASP A 72 1.04 13.72 -5.00
N MET A 73 0.21 12.76 -4.58
CA MET A 73 -1.15 13.02 -4.08
C MET A 73 -1.16 13.84 -2.79
N SER A 74 -0.14 13.70 -1.95
CA SER A 74 -0.02 14.46 -0.69
C SER A 74 0.68 15.81 -0.86
N GLY A 75 1.04 16.20 -2.10
CA GLY A 75 1.83 17.41 -2.35
C GLY A 75 3.20 17.37 -1.66
N GLY A 76 3.76 16.17 -1.45
CA GLY A 76 5.06 15.94 -0.80
C GLY A 76 5.03 15.99 0.73
N SER A 77 3.85 16.15 1.34
CA SER A 77 3.71 16.15 2.81
C SER A 77 3.87 14.76 3.43
N LEU A 78 3.62 13.69 2.65
CA LEU A 78 3.85 12.30 3.04
C LEU A 78 4.83 11.66 2.04
N LYS A 79 5.88 11.06 2.58
CA LYS A 79 6.89 10.32 1.81
C LYS A 79 7.02 8.90 2.35
N ILE A 80 7.34 7.96 1.48
CA ILE A 80 7.63 6.58 1.87
C ILE A 80 9.05 6.27 1.44
N ASP A 81 9.91 5.95 2.42
CA ASP A 81 11.28 5.48 2.21
C ASP A 81 11.24 3.97 1.99
N LEU A 82 11.31 3.57 0.72
CA LEU A 82 11.21 2.18 0.30
C LEU A 82 12.55 1.47 0.41
N GLN A 83 12.63 0.47 1.27
CA GLN A 83 13.80 -0.36 1.52
C GLN A 83 13.69 -1.71 0.80
N PRO A 84 14.76 -2.22 0.19
CA PRO A 84 14.76 -3.54 -0.45
C PRO A 84 14.78 -4.68 0.58
N VAL A 85 14.63 -5.90 0.07
CA VAL A 85 14.73 -7.14 0.86
C VAL A 85 16.01 -7.18 1.70
N GLY A 86 15.86 -7.53 2.98
CA GLY A 86 16.99 -7.68 3.91
C GLY A 86 17.60 -6.38 4.42
N ALA A 87 17.08 -5.21 4.04
CA ALA A 87 17.63 -3.94 4.50
C ALA A 87 17.43 -3.70 6.01
N VAL A 88 16.30 -4.14 6.56
CA VAL A 88 15.96 -4.00 7.98
C VAL A 88 15.84 -5.38 8.62
N VAL A 89 14.97 -6.24 8.08
CA VAL A 89 14.71 -7.60 8.58
C VAL A 89 14.66 -8.60 7.41
N LYS A 90 14.70 -9.90 7.73
CA LYS A 90 14.50 -10.96 6.74
C LYS A 90 13.06 -10.95 6.23
N THR A 91 12.85 -11.45 5.01
CA THR A 91 11.52 -11.50 4.36
C THR A 91 10.44 -12.12 5.26
N SER A 92 10.75 -13.20 5.97
CA SER A 92 9.80 -13.88 6.86
C SER A 92 9.43 -13.07 8.11
N GLU A 93 10.16 -12.02 8.41
CA GLU A 93 10.05 -11.20 9.62
C GLU A 93 9.38 -9.85 9.35
N ILE A 94 9.11 -9.49 8.08
CA ILE A 94 8.53 -8.18 7.73
C ILE A 94 7.21 -7.93 8.46
N GLY A 95 6.28 -8.90 8.49
CA GLY A 95 5.02 -8.75 9.21
C GLY A 95 5.20 -8.51 10.71
N GLN A 96 6.18 -9.18 11.34
CA GLN A 96 6.52 -8.93 12.74
C GLN A 96 7.12 -7.54 12.94
N ALA A 97 7.97 -7.09 12.01
CA ALA A 97 8.60 -5.77 12.08
C ALA A 97 7.56 -4.63 11.95
N VAL A 98 6.56 -4.79 11.09
CA VAL A 98 5.43 -3.85 11.00
C VAL A 98 4.61 -3.87 12.29
N SER A 99 4.23 -5.05 12.77
CA SER A 99 3.44 -5.23 13.99
C SER A 99 4.12 -4.64 15.24
N SER A 100 5.46 -4.70 15.31
CA SER A 100 6.23 -4.12 16.43
C SER A 100 6.62 -2.65 16.23
N GLY A 101 6.34 -2.05 15.08
CA GLY A 101 6.74 -0.68 14.76
C GLY A 101 8.24 -0.51 14.41
N ALA A 102 8.96 -1.59 14.13
CA ALA A 102 10.35 -1.51 13.66
C ALA A 102 10.44 -0.92 12.23
N VAL A 103 9.42 -1.12 11.43
CA VAL A 103 9.12 -0.40 10.19
C VAL A 103 7.65 0.01 10.19
N ASP A 104 7.33 1.12 9.53
CA ASP A 104 5.95 1.64 9.50
C ASP A 104 5.09 0.84 8.52
N MET A 105 5.68 0.30 7.46
CA MET A 105 4.99 -0.39 6.39
C MET A 105 5.81 -1.57 5.87
N GLY A 106 5.13 -2.52 5.25
CA GLY A 106 5.76 -3.63 4.56
C GLY A 106 5.05 -4.00 3.26
N HIS A 107 5.81 -4.47 2.28
CA HIS A 107 5.31 -4.95 1.00
C HIS A 107 5.79 -6.37 0.74
N TRP A 108 4.89 -7.36 0.88
CA TRP A 108 5.24 -8.79 0.79
C TRP A 108 4.04 -9.65 0.36
N VAL A 109 4.26 -10.97 0.28
CA VAL A 109 3.20 -11.97 0.02
C VAL A 109 2.91 -12.78 1.27
N THR A 110 1.64 -12.92 1.63
CA THR A 110 1.19 -13.65 2.83
C THR A 110 1.53 -15.14 2.81
N ALA A 111 1.78 -15.72 1.64
CA ALA A 111 2.23 -17.11 1.51
C ALA A 111 3.55 -17.40 2.25
N TYR A 112 4.36 -16.38 2.55
CA TYR A 112 5.59 -16.54 3.35
C TYR A 112 5.32 -16.88 4.82
N TRP A 113 4.08 -16.73 5.28
CA TRP A 113 3.68 -17.12 6.63
C TRP A 113 3.08 -18.52 6.73
N TYR A 114 3.17 -19.32 5.68
CA TYR A 114 2.70 -20.69 5.68
C TYR A 114 3.11 -21.46 6.94
N GLY A 115 4.35 -21.32 7.39
CA GLY A 115 4.87 -21.96 8.60
C GLY A 115 4.25 -21.46 9.91
N LYS A 116 3.62 -20.27 9.91
CA LYS A 116 2.90 -19.71 11.07
C LYS A 116 1.41 -20.07 11.05
N ASN A 117 0.80 -19.89 9.90
CA ASN A 117 -0.60 -20.24 9.66
C ASN A 117 -0.81 -20.58 8.18
N PRO A 118 -1.10 -21.86 7.84
CA PRO A 118 -1.33 -22.27 6.46
C PRO A 118 -2.43 -21.50 5.74
N ALA A 119 -3.47 -21.01 6.46
CA ALA A 119 -4.54 -20.22 5.88
C ALA A 119 -4.05 -18.88 5.28
N ALA A 120 -2.96 -18.31 5.79
CA ALA A 120 -2.36 -17.11 5.23
C ALA A 120 -1.95 -17.28 3.77
N SER A 121 -1.59 -18.51 3.35
CA SER A 121 -1.23 -18.79 1.95
C SER A 121 -2.38 -18.59 0.98
N LEU A 122 -3.64 -18.78 1.42
CA LEU A 122 -4.82 -18.66 0.56
C LEU A 122 -5.07 -17.22 0.11
N PHE A 123 -4.55 -16.24 0.84
CA PHE A 123 -4.65 -14.83 0.48
C PHE A 123 -3.57 -14.37 -0.51
N GLY A 124 -2.47 -15.10 -0.63
CA GLY A 124 -1.36 -14.74 -1.51
C GLY A 124 -1.17 -15.69 -2.68
N THR A 125 -1.50 -16.96 -2.50
CA THR A 125 -1.40 -18.02 -3.51
C THR A 125 -2.61 -18.94 -3.35
N GLY A 126 -3.67 -18.66 -4.10
CA GLY A 126 -4.87 -19.49 -4.11
C GLY A 126 -4.61 -20.89 -4.70
N PRO A 127 -5.52 -21.85 -4.48
CA PRO A 127 -5.41 -23.19 -5.05
C PRO A 127 -5.61 -23.15 -6.56
N SER A 128 -5.06 -24.15 -7.27
CA SER A 128 -5.41 -24.41 -8.65
C SER A 128 -6.93 -24.59 -8.78
N TYR A 129 -7.49 -24.10 -9.89
CA TYR A 129 -8.95 -24.08 -10.13
C TYR A 129 -9.74 -23.18 -9.15
N GLY A 130 -9.06 -22.33 -8.39
CA GLY A 130 -9.69 -21.33 -7.56
C GLY A 130 -10.02 -20.04 -8.34
N MET A 131 -10.32 -18.99 -7.59
CA MET A 131 -10.62 -17.67 -8.14
C MET A 131 -9.43 -17.09 -8.93
N SER A 132 -9.71 -16.35 -9.99
CA SER A 132 -8.73 -15.47 -10.63
C SER A 132 -8.29 -14.35 -9.69
N SER A 133 -7.21 -13.68 -10.01
CA SER A 133 -6.72 -12.56 -9.20
C SER A 133 -7.73 -11.41 -9.08
N GLN A 134 -8.49 -11.13 -10.15
CA GLN A 134 -9.56 -10.14 -10.13
C GLN A 134 -10.73 -10.56 -9.23
N GLU A 135 -11.13 -11.84 -9.29
CA GLU A 135 -12.16 -12.38 -8.41
C GLU A 135 -11.73 -12.35 -6.94
N VAL A 136 -10.46 -12.67 -6.64
CA VAL A 136 -9.89 -12.54 -5.29
C VAL A 136 -9.98 -11.09 -4.81
N MET A 137 -9.61 -10.11 -5.64
CA MET A 137 -9.73 -8.69 -5.29
C MET A 137 -11.19 -8.30 -5.01
N GLY A 138 -12.12 -8.73 -5.86
CA GLY A 138 -13.56 -8.51 -5.65
C GLY A 138 -14.07 -9.16 -4.37
N TRP A 139 -13.64 -10.38 -4.09
CA TRP A 139 -13.99 -11.07 -2.86
C TRP A 139 -13.40 -10.38 -1.62
N MET A 140 -12.17 -9.90 -1.68
CA MET A 140 -11.55 -9.13 -0.59
C MET A 140 -12.35 -7.87 -0.26
N GLU A 141 -12.84 -7.14 -1.26
CA GLU A 141 -13.53 -5.86 -1.04
C GLU A 141 -15.03 -6.04 -0.74
N TYR A 142 -15.71 -7.02 -1.38
CA TYR A 142 -17.17 -7.13 -1.35
C TYR A 142 -17.68 -8.48 -0.83
N GLY A 143 -16.82 -9.50 -0.76
CA GLY A 143 -17.21 -10.87 -0.42
C GLY A 143 -16.83 -11.31 0.99
N GLY A 144 -16.35 -10.42 1.84
CA GLY A 144 -15.96 -10.73 3.22
C GLY A 144 -14.52 -11.23 3.39
N GLY A 145 -13.72 -11.25 2.32
CA GLY A 145 -12.34 -11.68 2.34
C GLY A 145 -11.47 -10.84 3.28
N ARG A 146 -11.68 -9.52 3.33
CA ARG A 146 -10.98 -8.60 4.24
C ARG A 146 -11.13 -9.03 5.71
N LYS A 147 -12.35 -9.34 6.13
CA LYS A 147 -12.62 -9.79 7.51
C LYS A 147 -11.87 -11.07 7.83
N LEU A 148 -11.92 -12.07 6.94
CA LEU A 148 -11.20 -13.32 7.13
C LEU A 148 -9.67 -13.12 7.14
N TYR A 149 -9.18 -12.19 6.35
CA TYR A 149 -7.77 -11.81 6.35
C TYR A 149 -7.37 -11.23 7.72
N GLU A 150 -8.10 -10.26 8.23
CA GLU A 150 -7.86 -9.63 9.54
C GLU A 150 -7.90 -10.67 10.68
N GLU A 151 -8.88 -11.57 10.68
CA GLU A 151 -8.94 -12.69 11.62
C GLU A 151 -7.71 -13.62 11.51
N THR A 152 -7.24 -13.86 10.30
CA THR A 152 -6.05 -14.69 10.07
C THR A 152 -4.80 -14.01 10.58
N ILE A 153 -4.63 -12.71 10.34
CA ILE A 153 -3.54 -11.89 10.85
C ILE A 153 -3.50 -11.90 12.38
N ALA A 154 -4.65 -11.68 13.01
CA ALA A 154 -4.76 -11.74 14.47
C ALA A 154 -4.36 -13.11 15.03
N LYS A 155 -4.75 -14.21 14.37
CA LYS A 155 -4.35 -15.58 14.75
C LYS A 155 -2.86 -15.87 14.55
N VAL A 156 -2.20 -15.18 13.63
CA VAL A 156 -0.73 -15.22 13.49
C VAL A 156 -0.04 -14.45 14.62
N GLY A 157 -0.77 -13.60 15.34
CA GLY A 157 -0.26 -12.77 16.43
C GLY A 157 0.29 -11.44 15.95
N TYR A 158 -0.20 -10.93 14.83
CA TYR A 158 0.20 -9.64 14.28
C TYR A 158 -0.90 -8.59 14.46
N ASP A 159 -0.48 -7.36 14.68
CA ASP A 159 -1.32 -6.18 14.80
C ASP A 159 -0.91 -5.15 13.73
N TYR A 160 -1.60 -5.17 12.60
CA TYR A 160 -1.49 -4.18 11.53
C TYR A 160 -2.70 -4.25 10.59
N THR A 161 -2.94 -3.19 9.85
CA THR A 161 -3.92 -3.16 8.76
C THR A 161 -3.25 -3.50 7.43
N GLY A 162 -3.84 -4.43 6.67
CA GLY A 162 -3.35 -4.80 5.34
C GLY A 162 -4.33 -4.45 4.24
N VAL A 163 -3.81 -4.03 3.11
CA VAL A 163 -4.55 -3.86 1.86
C VAL A 163 -3.93 -4.72 0.78
N PHE A 164 -4.79 -5.34 -0.04
CA PHE A 164 -4.34 -6.14 -1.17
C PHE A 164 -4.17 -5.24 -2.39
N HIS A 165 -3.07 -5.42 -3.07
CA HIS A 165 -2.79 -4.75 -4.32
C HIS A 165 -1.97 -5.67 -5.22
N MET A 166 -1.73 -5.28 -6.47
CA MET A 166 -0.97 -6.06 -7.44
C MET A 166 -1.55 -7.45 -7.68
N PRO A 167 -2.78 -7.56 -8.20
CA PRO A 167 -3.36 -8.85 -8.54
C PRO A 167 -2.49 -9.54 -9.60
N MET A 168 -1.90 -10.68 -9.23
CA MET A 168 -1.03 -11.44 -10.12
C MET A 168 -1.84 -12.43 -10.94
N PRO A 169 -1.50 -12.64 -12.22
CA PRO A 169 -2.09 -13.69 -13.03
C PRO A 169 -1.69 -15.07 -12.50
N ALA A 170 -2.38 -16.11 -12.98
CA ALA A 170 -2.01 -17.49 -12.70
C ALA A 170 -0.57 -17.76 -13.10
N GLN A 171 0.18 -18.38 -12.20
CA GLN A 171 1.57 -18.75 -12.47
C GLN A 171 1.62 -20.04 -13.29
N PRO A 172 2.52 -20.16 -14.28
CA PRO A 172 2.79 -21.43 -14.92
C PRO A 172 3.37 -22.43 -13.92
N PHE A 173 3.16 -23.72 -14.14
CA PHE A 173 3.69 -24.76 -13.27
C PHE A 173 5.23 -24.66 -13.15
N GLY A 174 5.93 -24.31 -14.21
CA GLY A 174 7.37 -24.08 -14.17
C GLY A 174 8.01 -24.15 -15.56
N TRP A 175 9.32 -23.88 -15.56
CA TRP A 175 10.18 -24.05 -16.72
C TRP A 175 11.10 -25.25 -16.47
N PHE A 176 11.03 -26.25 -17.34
CA PHE A 176 11.74 -27.51 -17.20
C PHE A 176 12.76 -27.72 -18.32
N LYS A 177 13.90 -28.31 -18.01
CA LYS A 177 14.92 -28.69 -19.01
C LYS A 177 14.51 -29.88 -19.87
N LYS A 178 13.44 -30.58 -19.49
CA LYS A 178 12.88 -31.75 -20.22
C LYS A 178 11.35 -31.64 -20.20
N ASN A 179 10.72 -32.33 -21.14
CA ASN A 179 9.27 -32.45 -21.18
C ASN A 179 8.74 -33.13 -19.90
N VAL A 180 7.69 -32.55 -19.34
CA VAL A 180 6.92 -33.09 -18.21
C VAL A 180 5.51 -33.36 -18.74
N THR A 181 5.15 -34.61 -18.86
CA THR A 181 3.87 -35.04 -19.44
C THR A 181 3.00 -35.83 -18.47
N LYS A 182 3.58 -36.33 -17.38
CA LYS A 182 2.90 -37.12 -16.36
C LYS A 182 3.54 -36.90 -14.98
N VAL A 183 2.78 -37.18 -13.94
CA VAL A 183 3.21 -36.98 -12.53
C VAL A 183 4.51 -37.73 -12.22
N SER A 184 4.71 -38.92 -12.78
CA SER A 184 5.96 -39.67 -12.55
C SER A 184 7.21 -38.95 -13.03
N ASP A 185 7.11 -38.02 -13.98
CA ASP A 185 8.23 -37.29 -14.56
C ASP A 185 8.83 -36.27 -13.60
N VAL A 186 8.04 -35.83 -12.60
CA VAL A 186 8.48 -34.85 -11.59
C VAL A 186 9.04 -35.48 -10.32
N LYS A 187 8.95 -36.79 -10.16
CA LYS A 187 9.51 -37.50 -8.97
C LYS A 187 10.98 -37.19 -8.80
N GLY A 188 11.38 -36.79 -7.60
CA GLY A 188 12.77 -36.46 -7.24
C GLY A 188 13.27 -35.13 -7.81
N MET A 189 12.48 -34.40 -8.61
CA MET A 189 12.89 -33.07 -9.06
C MET A 189 12.95 -32.08 -7.92
N LYS A 190 14.02 -31.29 -7.89
CA LYS A 190 14.15 -30.15 -6.98
C LYS A 190 13.25 -29.01 -7.50
N TYR A 191 12.40 -28.51 -6.64
CA TYR A 191 11.46 -27.46 -7.00
C TYR A 191 11.39 -26.37 -5.91
N ARG A 192 11.34 -25.12 -6.33
CA ARG A 192 11.14 -23.97 -5.44
C ARG A 192 9.69 -23.54 -5.47
N THR A 193 9.05 -23.46 -4.32
CA THR A 193 7.73 -22.87 -4.16
C THR A 193 7.56 -22.27 -2.77
N VAL A 194 6.36 -21.75 -2.49
CA VAL A 194 5.96 -21.23 -1.17
C VAL A 194 4.51 -21.62 -0.89
N GLY A 195 4.13 -21.58 0.38
CA GLY A 195 2.75 -21.78 0.80
C GLY A 195 2.25 -23.20 0.61
N LEU A 196 0.94 -23.35 0.42
CA LEU A 196 0.25 -24.64 0.32
C LEU A 196 0.68 -25.49 -0.86
N ALA A 197 1.19 -24.89 -1.93
CA ALA A 197 1.73 -25.65 -3.08
C ALA A 197 2.85 -26.61 -2.66
N THR A 198 3.56 -26.33 -1.58
CA THR A 198 4.57 -27.25 -1.01
C THR A 198 4.00 -28.62 -0.71
N ASN A 199 2.81 -28.71 -0.12
CA ASN A 199 2.19 -29.97 0.26
C ASN A 199 1.83 -30.79 -0.99
N VAL A 200 1.20 -30.16 -1.97
CA VAL A 200 0.79 -30.81 -3.22
C VAL A 200 2.02 -31.36 -3.97
N LEU A 201 3.02 -30.54 -4.18
CA LEU A 201 4.22 -30.91 -4.93
C LEU A 201 5.07 -31.98 -4.21
N THR A 202 5.13 -31.92 -2.88
CA THR A 202 5.76 -32.97 -2.07
C THR A 202 4.99 -34.30 -2.20
N ALA A 203 3.65 -34.27 -2.17
CA ALA A 203 2.85 -35.47 -2.37
C ALA A 203 3.00 -36.06 -3.78
N MET A 204 3.31 -35.23 -4.79
CA MET A 204 3.67 -35.67 -6.13
C MET A 204 5.08 -36.27 -6.22
N GLY A 205 5.84 -36.29 -5.13
CA GLY A 205 7.18 -36.86 -5.06
C GLY A 205 8.32 -35.89 -5.44
N MET A 206 8.07 -34.59 -5.49
CA MET A 206 9.11 -33.59 -5.73
C MET A 206 9.92 -33.30 -4.45
N VAL A 207 11.15 -32.86 -4.62
CA VAL A 207 12.00 -32.35 -3.51
C VAL A 207 11.79 -30.84 -3.42
N VAL A 208 10.84 -30.45 -2.60
CA VAL A 208 10.42 -29.05 -2.50
C VAL A 208 11.30 -28.27 -1.52
N ARG A 209 11.63 -27.02 -1.88
CA ARG A 209 12.27 -26.02 -0.99
C ARG A 209 11.40 -24.77 -0.98
N GLN A 210 11.08 -24.30 0.22
CA GLN A 210 10.43 -23.01 0.43
C GLN A 210 11.50 -21.91 0.53
N LEU A 211 11.52 -21.02 -0.42
CA LEU A 211 12.42 -19.88 -0.47
C LEU A 211 11.66 -18.63 -0.87
N PRO A 212 11.98 -17.46 -0.31
CA PRO A 212 11.45 -16.18 -0.80
C PRO A 212 11.71 -16.00 -2.30
N GLY A 213 10.98 -15.10 -2.93
CA GLY A 213 11.09 -14.81 -4.37
C GLY A 213 12.12 -13.72 -4.71
N GLY A 214 12.82 -13.20 -3.69
CA GLY A 214 13.84 -12.15 -3.84
C GLY A 214 15.26 -12.67 -3.78
#